data_fe5b49188973b9e5069aebf866d49be4
#
_entry.id   fe5b49188973b9e5069aebf866d49be4
#
_cell.length_a   1.000
_cell.length_b   1.000
_cell.length_c   1.000
_cell.angle_alpha   90.00
_cell.angle_beta   90.00
_cell.angle_gamma   90.00
#
_symmetry.space_group_name_H-M   'P 1'
#
loop_
_entity.id
_entity.type
_entity.pdbx_description
1 polymer ?
#
loop_
_entity_poly.entity_id
_entity_poly.type
_entity_poly.pdbx_seq_one_letter_code
_entity_poly.pdbx_strand_id
1 'polypeptide(L)'
;MTRLANGGVIDRQRPLRFMFNGKRYQGYEGDTLASALVANDVLIVGRSFKYHRPRGILTCGPEEPNALVQLVSDGDQPNLRATEVPLKEGLEARSVNCWPSARFDLRAINSFLAPLFPAGFYYKTFMAGRWDFYSRFIRQAAGLGRSPKERDAGRYERVNHHTDVLIVGAGPTGVQAAKALAESDRDVMVIDMQASPGGHLLFHSCQIDSQPGADWVSQEFAKPRARKNVT
;
A
#
# COMPACT_ATOMS: atom_id res chain seq x y z
N MET A 1 -2.59 22.19 -6.96
CA MET A 1 -3.16 21.25 -5.96
C MET A 1 -4.56 20.88 -6.37
N THR A 2 -4.77 19.63 -6.71
CA THR A 2 -6.07 19.08 -7.16
C THR A 2 -6.75 18.34 -6.00
N ARG A 3 -7.22 19.10 -5.02
CA ARG A 3 -7.96 18.58 -3.86
C ARG A 3 -9.39 19.08 -3.87
N LEU A 4 -10.34 18.23 -3.55
CA LEU A 4 -11.70 18.67 -3.25
C LEU A 4 -11.68 19.56 -2.00
N ALA A 5 -12.49 20.64 -2.02
CA ALA A 5 -12.57 21.56 -0.88
C ALA A 5 -13.14 20.89 0.38
N ASN A 6 -14.05 19.95 0.22
CA ASN A 6 -14.78 19.28 1.29
C ASN A 6 -14.78 17.76 1.10
N GLY A 7 -15.08 17.03 2.16
CA GLY A 7 -15.23 15.56 2.17
C GLY A 7 -13.95 14.81 2.50
N GLY A 8 -14.08 13.50 2.72
CA GLY A 8 -13.02 12.59 3.13
C GLY A 8 -12.67 12.71 4.62
N VAL A 9 -11.73 11.89 5.05
CA VAL A 9 -11.26 11.78 6.45
C VAL A 9 -10.04 12.67 6.75
N ILE A 10 -9.68 13.56 5.83
CA ILE A 10 -8.48 14.40 5.91
C ILE A 10 -8.73 15.61 6.80
N ASP A 11 -7.91 15.79 7.81
CA ASP A 11 -7.92 17.00 8.65
C ASP A 11 -7.09 18.13 8.01
N ARG A 12 -7.76 19.07 7.35
CA ARG A 12 -7.12 20.19 6.66
C ARG A 12 -6.53 21.25 7.57
N GLN A 13 -6.81 21.18 8.87
CA GLN A 13 -6.23 22.09 9.86
C GLN A 13 -4.86 21.60 10.36
N ARG A 14 -4.51 20.34 10.04
CA ARG A 14 -3.24 19.71 10.47
C ARG A 14 -2.35 19.38 9.27
N PRO A 15 -1.64 20.38 8.72
CA PRO A 15 -0.72 20.18 7.60
C PRO A 15 0.49 19.36 8.05
N LEU A 16 0.93 18.44 7.17
CA LEU A 16 2.12 17.61 7.34
C LEU A 16 3.10 17.87 6.19
N ARG A 17 4.38 17.84 6.48
CA ARG A 17 5.45 17.97 5.48
C ARG A 17 6.09 16.60 5.25
N PHE A 18 6.35 16.28 4.00
CA PHE A 18 7.02 15.04 3.62
C PHE A 18 7.96 15.24 2.44
N MET A 19 8.82 14.28 2.20
CA MET A 19 9.74 14.28 1.06
C MET A 19 9.45 13.10 0.12
N PHE A 20 9.44 13.40 -1.17
CA PHE A 20 9.39 12.36 -2.19
C PHE A 20 10.43 12.64 -3.28
N ASN A 21 11.31 11.68 -3.52
CA ASN A 21 12.46 11.83 -4.44
C ASN A 21 13.33 13.06 -4.11
N GLY A 22 13.54 13.36 -2.84
CA GLY A 22 14.33 14.50 -2.39
C GLY A 22 13.65 15.87 -2.50
N LYS A 23 12.40 15.93 -2.98
CA LYS A 23 11.60 17.15 -3.04
C LYS A 23 10.60 17.22 -1.90
N ARG A 24 10.44 18.40 -1.32
CA ARG A 24 9.47 18.66 -0.22
C ARG A 24 8.08 18.88 -0.77
N TYR A 25 7.09 18.30 -0.09
CA TYR A 25 5.67 18.44 -0.38
C TYR A 25 4.88 18.64 0.91
N GLN A 26 3.64 19.06 0.77
CA GLN A 26 2.70 19.22 1.88
C GLN A 26 1.51 18.29 1.66
N GLY A 27 1.09 17.62 2.72
CA GLY A 27 -0.16 16.90 2.85
C GLY A 27 -0.86 17.29 4.14
N TYR A 28 -1.77 16.45 4.60
CA TYR A 28 -2.54 16.69 5.82
C TYR A 28 -2.69 15.39 6.60
N GLU A 29 -3.02 15.50 7.88
CA GLU A 29 -3.36 14.33 8.68
C GLU A 29 -4.57 13.60 8.09
N GLY A 30 -4.53 12.27 8.06
CA GLY A 30 -5.51 11.42 7.37
C GLY A 30 -5.21 11.16 5.89
N ASP A 31 -4.19 11.83 5.30
CA ASP A 31 -3.69 11.44 3.97
C ASP A 31 -2.94 10.11 4.03
N THR A 32 -3.01 9.37 2.93
CA THR A 32 -1.97 8.41 2.57
C THR A 32 -0.89 9.10 1.75
N LEU A 33 0.29 8.47 1.63
CA LEU A 33 1.33 8.99 0.73
C LEU A 33 0.79 9.15 -0.70
N ALA A 34 -0.04 8.21 -1.18
CA ALA A 34 -0.66 8.28 -2.50
C ALA A 34 -1.56 9.50 -2.65
N SER A 35 -2.50 9.73 -1.73
CA SER A 35 -3.42 10.87 -1.81
C SER A 35 -2.68 12.21 -1.74
N ALA A 36 -1.65 12.30 -0.90
CA ALA A 36 -0.81 13.48 -0.81
C ALA A 36 -0.01 13.73 -2.09
N LEU A 37 0.53 12.69 -2.75
CA LEU A 37 1.24 12.80 -4.01
C LEU A 37 0.33 13.28 -5.14
N VAL A 38 -0.86 12.68 -5.28
CA VAL A 38 -1.87 13.11 -6.28
C VAL A 38 -2.27 14.57 -6.06
N ALA A 39 -2.50 14.97 -4.80
CA ALA A 39 -2.85 16.35 -4.47
C ALA A 39 -1.75 17.36 -4.81
N ASN A 40 -0.52 16.92 -4.92
CA ASN A 40 0.64 17.72 -5.34
C ASN A 40 1.03 17.52 -6.81
N ASP A 41 0.13 16.97 -7.63
CA ASP A 41 0.32 16.71 -9.07
C ASP A 41 1.50 15.77 -9.38
N VAL A 42 1.87 14.90 -8.43
CA VAL A 42 2.87 13.85 -8.62
C VAL A 42 2.16 12.58 -9.09
N LEU A 43 1.97 12.49 -10.41
CA LEU A 43 1.20 11.39 -11.01
C LEU A 43 2.05 10.16 -11.35
N ILE A 44 3.38 10.32 -11.47
CA ILE A 44 4.30 9.22 -11.76
C ILE A 44 5.09 8.91 -10.50
N VAL A 45 4.81 7.77 -9.88
CA VAL A 45 5.43 7.35 -8.63
C VAL A 45 6.51 6.28 -8.80
N GLY A 46 6.58 5.65 -9.97
CA GLY A 46 7.58 4.64 -10.29
C GLY A 46 7.59 4.26 -11.75
N ARG A 47 8.34 3.22 -12.08
CA ARG A 47 8.43 2.66 -13.44
C ARG A 47 8.24 1.14 -13.42
N SER A 48 7.72 0.57 -14.50
CA SER A 48 7.62 -0.89 -14.63
C SER A 48 9.01 -1.51 -14.79
N PHE A 49 9.17 -2.74 -14.29
CA PHE A 49 10.49 -3.37 -14.25
C PHE A 49 11.09 -3.69 -15.63
N LYS A 50 10.31 -4.13 -16.59
CA LYS A 50 10.81 -4.60 -17.89
C LYS A 50 10.99 -3.47 -18.89
N TYR A 51 9.95 -2.68 -19.11
CA TYR A 51 9.94 -1.65 -20.13
C TYR A 51 10.04 -0.24 -19.60
N HIS A 52 10.16 -0.08 -18.28
CA HIS A 52 10.24 1.22 -17.61
C HIS A 52 9.10 2.19 -17.97
N ARG A 53 7.92 1.63 -18.23
CA ARG A 53 6.71 2.42 -18.49
C ARG A 53 6.33 3.20 -17.23
N PRO A 54 5.84 4.44 -17.38
CA PRO A 54 5.37 5.21 -16.23
C PRO A 54 4.30 4.46 -15.43
N ARG A 55 4.43 4.48 -14.11
CA ARG A 55 3.47 3.91 -13.16
C ARG A 55 2.97 5.01 -12.25
N GLY A 56 1.67 5.19 -12.22
CA GLY A 56 0.97 6.10 -11.34
C GLY A 56 0.17 5.35 -10.28
N ILE A 57 -0.72 6.07 -9.63
CA ILE A 57 -1.67 5.55 -8.65
C ILE A 57 -2.95 5.18 -9.42
N LEU A 58 -3.39 3.93 -9.30
CA LEU A 58 -4.53 3.39 -10.02
C LEU A 58 -5.76 3.25 -9.11
N THR A 59 -5.53 2.87 -7.86
CA THR A 59 -6.60 2.62 -6.88
C THR A 59 -6.36 3.43 -5.60
N CYS A 60 -7.19 3.25 -4.59
CA CYS A 60 -7.09 3.97 -3.31
C CYS A 60 -6.87 3.05 -2.11
N GLY A 61 -6.69 1.75 -2.32
CA GLY A 61 -6.60 0.75 -1.26
C GLY A 61 -5.46 -0.26 -1.43
N PRO A 62 -5.54 -1.39 -0.73
CA PRO A 62 -4.52 -2.44 -0.76
C PRO A 62 -4.42 -3.18 -2.10
N GLU A 63 -5.41 -3.03 -2.97
CA GLU A 63 -5.41 -3.57 -4.33
C GLU A 63 -4.54 -2.78 -5.31
N GLU A 64 -3.84 -1.71 -4.87
CA GLU A 64 -2.98 -0.88 -5.72
C GLU A 64 -1.81 -1.68 -6.33
N PRO A 65 -1.77 -1.86 -7.67
CA PRO A 65 -0.76 -2.69 -8.30
C PRO A 65 0.49 -1.91 -8.75
N ASN A 66 0.43 -0.59 -8.84
CA ASN A 66 1.42 0.22 -9.55
C ASN A 66 2.22 1.17 -8.66
N ALA A 67 1.61 1.70 -7.61
CA ALA A 67 2.18 2.75 -6.77
C ALA A 67 3.09 2.17 -5.69
N LEU A 68 4.06 1.36 -6.07
CA LEU A 68 5.09 0.84 -5.17
C LEU A 68 6.18 1.89 -4.95
N VAL A 69 6.55 2.09 -3.71
CA VAL A 69 7.56 3.05 -3.27
C VAL A 69 8.56 2.42 -2.32
N GLN A 70 9.73 3.04 -2.17
CA GLN A 70 10.68 2.79 -1.12
C GLN A 70 10.43 3.80 0.00
N LEU A 71 10.08 3.36 1.18
CA LEU A 71 9.97 4.21 2.37
C LEU A 71 11.33 4.30 3.03
N VAL A 72 11.92 5.50 3.07
CA VAL A 72 13.28 5.71 3.59
C VAL A 72 13.27 5.98 5.08
N SER A 73 12.29 6.70 5.59
CA SER A 73 12.19 7.13 6.99
C SER A 73 11.95 5.93 7.86
N ASP A 74 11.29 4.98 7.78
CA ASP A 74 11.01 3.90 8.75
C ASP A 74 11.79 2.61 8.42
N GLY A 75 13.13 2.67 8.38
CA GLY A 75 13.98 1.49 8.19
C GLY A 75 14.15 1.06 6.73
N ASP A 76 14.03 1.99 5.78
CA ASP A 76 14.29 1.77 4.35
C ASP A 76 13.49 0.60 3.76
N GLN A 77 12.17 0.60 4.00
CA GLN A 77 11.27 -0.49 3.60
C GLN A 77 10.96 -0.46 2.10
N PRO A 78 11.25 -1.54 1.37
CA PRO A 78 10.99 -1.61 -0.06
C PRO A 78 9.56 -2.00 -0.41
N ASN A 79 9.12 -1.58 -1.58
CA ASN A 79 7.90 -2.06 -2.25
C ASN A 79 6.60 -1.88 -1.45
N LEU A 80 6.52 -0.83 -0.63
CA LEU A 80 5.27 -0.47 0.01
C LEU A 80 4.30 0.16 -0.99
N ARG A 81 3.04 -0.15 -0.87
CA ARG A 81 1.99 0.55 -1.63
C ARG A 81 1.77 1.93 -1.06
N ALA A 82 1.94 2.96 -1.86
CA ALA A 82 1.75 4.33 -1.42
C ALA A 82 0.34 4.61 -0.88
N THR A 83 -0.64 3.82 -1.29
CA THR A 83 -2.04 3.87 -0.83
C THR A 83 -2.24 3.33 0.59
N GLU A 84 -1.30 2.54 1.09
CA GLU A 84 -1.35 1.95 2.44
C GLU A 84 -0.38 2.62 3.42
N VAL A 85 0.46 3.55 2.95
CA VAL A 85 1.39 4.30 3.80
C VAL A 85 0.68 5.54 4.36
N PRO A 86 0.32 5.59 5.66
CA PRO A 86 -0.25 6.78 6.27
C PRO A 86 0.80 7.90 6.29
N LEU A 87 0.36 9.11 5.93
CA LEU A 87 1.25 10.26 5.91
C LEU A 87 1.59 10.69 7.34
N LYS A 88 2.89 10.91 7.58
CA LYS A 88 3.42 11.41 8.86
C LYS A 88 4.34 12.59 8.60
N GLU A 89 4.50 13.45 9.61
CA GLU A 89 5.47 14.56 9.54
C GLU A 89 6.89 14.00 9.33
N GLY A 90 7.60 14.56 8.37
CA GLY A 90 8.97 14.16 8.04
C GLY A 90 9.11 12.85 7.26
N LEU A 91 8.01 12.22 6.82
CA LEU A 91 8.06 11.01 6.01
C LEU A 91 8.92 11.23 4.76
N GLU A 92 9.85 10.33 4.49
CA GLU A 92 10.65 10.31 3.28
C GLU A 92 10.42 9.03 2.49
N ALA A 93 10.07 9.17 1.20
CA ALA A 93 9.88 8.06 0.29
C ALA A 93 10.53 8.34 -1.07
N ARG A 94 10.80 7.28 -1.82
CA ARG A 94 11.40 7.34 -3.15
C ARG A 94 10.68 6.44 -4.15
N SER A 95 10.72 6.88 -5.39
CA SER A 95 10.31 6.06 -6.53
C SER A 95 11.17 4.81 -6.66
N VAL A 96 10.55 3.73 -7.10
CA VAL A 96 11.27 2.49 -7.41
C VAL A 96 11.48 2.33 -8.92
N ASN A 97 12.49 1.55 -9.29
CA ASN A 97 12.77 1.10 -10.65
C ASN A 97 12.94 2.22 -11.69
N CYS A 98 13.57 3.33 -11.33
CA CYS A 98 13.88 4.43 -12.24
C CYS A 98 15.30 4.95 -12.06
N TRP A 99 15.87 5.53 -13.11
CA TRP A 99 17.16 6.21 -13.05
C TRP A 99 17.29 7.22 -14.21
N PRO A 100 17.63 8.49 -13.96
CA PRO A 100 17.88 9.12 -12.66
C PRO A 100 16.60 9.47 -11.89
N SER A 101 15.42 9.53 -12.54
CA SER A 101 14.16 9.86 -11.86
C SER A 101 12.96 9.14 -12.49
N ALA A 102 11.82 9.09 -11.79
CA ALA A 102 10.60 8.49 -12.33
C ALA A 102 10.02 9.28 -13.51
N ARG A 103 10.22 10.61 -13.54
CA ARG A 103 9.75 11.46 -14.62
C ARG A 103 10.63 11.33 -15.86
N PHE A 104 11.95 11.30 -15.67
CA PHE A 104 12.93 11.13 -16.72
C PHE A 104 13.80 9.91 -16.42
N ASP A 105 13.50 8.81 -17.10
CA ASP A 105 14.13 7.52 -16.85
C ASP A 105 14.88 7.06 -18.12
N LEU A 106 16.21 7.05 -18.05
CA LEU A 106 17.06 6.62 -19.16
C LEU A 106 16.88 5.13 -19.50
N ARG A 107 16.48 4.31 -18.50
CA ARG A 107 16.21 2.88 -18.72
C ARG A 107 14.95 2.64 -19.56
N ALA A 108 14.13 3.66 -19.78
CA ALA A 108 12.96 3.59 -20.66
C ALA A 108 13.31 3.25 -22.12
N ILE A 109 14.58 3.34 -22.50
CA ILE A 109 15.09 2.86 -23.79
C ILE A 109 14.76 1.38 -24.01
N ASN A 110 14.60 0.59 -22.95
CA ASN A 110 14.16 -0.80 -23.05
C ASN A 110 12.79 -0.97 -23.73
N SER A 111 11.97 0.07 -23.76
CA SER A 111 10.70 0.05 -24.48
C SER A 111 10.88 -0.06 -25.99
N PHE A 112 11.93 0.52 -26.55
CA PHE A 112 12.27 0.42 -27.97
C PHE A 112 12.78 -0.97 -28.34
N LEU A 113 13.37 -1.68 -27.36
CA LEU A 113 13.85 -3.05 -27.53
C LEU A 113 12.76 -4.10 -27.23
N ALA A 114 11.51 -3.68 -27.05
CA ALA A 114 10.40 -4.57 -26.71
C ALA A 114 10.24 -5.78 -27.66
N PRO A 115 10.42 -5.66 -28.99
CA PRO A 115 10.35 -6.81 -29.89
C PRO A 115 11.41 -7.89 -29.61
N LEU A 116 12.57 -7.50 -29.06
CA LEU A 116 13.66 -8.41 -28.71
C LEU A 116 13.47 -9.09 -27.35
N PHE A 117 12.52 -8.60 -26.54
CA PHE A 117 12.22 -9.11 -25.21
C PHE A 117 10.80 -9.69 -25.11
N PRO A 118 10.46 -10.77 -25.83
CA PRO A 118 9.16 -11.40 -25.69
C PRO A 118 8.95 -11.93 -24.26
N ALA A 119 7.71 -12.26 -23.93
CA ALA A 119 7.42 -12.88 -22.64
C ALA A 119 8.24 -14.18 -22.47
N GLY A 120 8.90 -14.32 -21.33
CA GLY A 120 9.72 -15.50 -21.04
C GLY A 120 11.11 -15.54 -21.70
N PHE A 121 11.56 -14.43 -22.35
CA PHE A 121 12.90 -14.38 -22.96
C PHE A 121 14.02 -14.79 -21.99
N TYR A 122 13.88 -14.48 -20.71
CA TYR A 122 14.88 -14.76 -19.67
C TYR A 122 15.01 -16.26 -19.37
N TYR A 123 13.98 -17.05 -19.57
CA TYR A 123 14.05 -18.52 -19.41
C TYR A 123 15.00 -19.18 -20.42
N LYS A 124 15.13 -18.61 -21.61
CA LYS A 124 16.01 -19.15 -22.65
C LYS A 124 17.38 -18.47 -22.68
N THR A 125 17.41 -17.16 -22.44
CA THR A 125 18.63 -16.35 -22.60
C THR A 125 19.65 -16.62 -21.51
N PHE A 126 19.24 -16.96 -20.28
CA PHE A 126 20.13 -17.14 -19.13
C PHE A 126 20.33 -18.59 -18.71
N MET A 127 19.93 -19.56 -19.56
CA MET A 127 20.17 -20.98 -19.32
C MET A 127 21.63 -21.39 -19.54
N ALA A 128 22.37 -20.67 -20.36
CA ALA A 128 23.80 -20.87 -20.59
C ALA A 128 24.62 -19.97 -19.65
N GLY A 129 25.32 -20.53 -18.69
CA GLY A 129 26.22 -19.80 -17.80
C GLY A 129 25.84 -19.91 -16.32
N ARG A 130 26.59 -19.17 -15.50
CA ARG A 130 26.38 -19.15 -14.04
C ARG A 130 25.24 -18.22 -13.68
N TRP A 131 24.12 -18.76 -13.21
CA TRP A 131 22.94 -18.02 -12.77
C TRP A 131 23.30 -16.92 -11.75
N ASP A 132 24.23 -17.17 -10.84
CA ASP A 132 24.66 -16.22 -9.83
C ASP A 132 25.18 -14.88 -10.39
N PHE A 133 25.78 -14.94 -11.57
CA PHE A 133 26.23 -13.72 -12.26
C PHE A 133 25.07 -12.91 -12.79
N TYR A 134 24.11 -13.56 -13.46
CA TYR A 134 22.95 -12.89 -14.07
C TYR A 134 21.92 -12.45 -13.01
N SER A 135 21.78 -13.19 -11.93
CA SER A 135 20.80 -12.94 -10.89
C SER A 135 20.90 -11.53 -10.29
N ARG A 136 22.11 -11.01 -10.14
CA ARG A 136 22.35 -9.64 -9.63
C ARG A 136 21.73 -8.59 -10.55
N PHE A 137 21.95 -8.70 -11.85
CA PHE A 137 21.42 -7.76 -12.85
C PHE A 137 19.92 -7.89 -12.99
N ILE A 138 19.41 -9.12 -12.98
CA ILE A 138 17.97 -9.40 -13.09
C ILE A 138 17.24 -8.86 -11.86
N ARG A 139 17.75 -9.09 -10.65
CA ARG A 139 17.17 -8.54 -9.41
C ARG A 139 17.13 -7.02 -9.42
N GLN A 140 18.22 -6.38 -9.84
CA GLN A 140 18.28 -4.94 -9.93
C GLN A 140 17.32 -4.40 -11.00
N ALA A 141 17.19 -5.09 -12.13
CA ALA A 141 16.28 -4.73 -13.21
C ALA A 141 14.81 -5.03 -12.86
N ALA A 142 14.54 -6.02 -12.02
CA ALA A 142 13.20 -6.38 -11.59
C ALA A 142 12.51 -5.33 -10.70
N GLY A 143 13.25 -4.28 -10.27
CA GLY A 143 12.67 -3.16 -9.53
C GLY A 143 12.07 -3.54 -8.18
N LEU A 144 12.58 -4.59 -7.55
CA LEU A 144 12.10 -5.11 -6.27
C LEU A 144 12.51 -4.27 -5.04
N GLY A 145 12.91 -3.01 -5.26
CA GLY A 145 13.43 -2.16 -4.20
C GLY A 145 14.83 -2.61 -3.72
N ARG A 146 15.30 -1.98 -2.66
CA ARG A 146 16.57 -2.34 -2.02
C ARG A 146 16.29 -2.85 -0.62
N SER A 147 16.88 -3.99 -0.27
CA SER A 147 16.82 -4.46 1.11
C SER A 147 17.40 -3.41 2.06
N PRO A 148 16.81 -3.23 3.24
CA PRO A 148 17.35 -2.38 4.28
C PRO A 148 18.83 -2.72 4.56
N LYS A 149 19.66 -1.71 4.74
CA LYS A 149 21.06 -1.90 5.12
C LYS A 149 21.24 -1.93 6.63
N GLU A 150 20.36 -1.26 7.33
CA GLU A 150 20.36 -1.18 8.78
C GLU A 150 19.47 -2.27 9.37
N ARG A 151 19.80 -2.65 10.59
CA ARG A 151 19.00 -3.61 11.35
C ARG A 151 17.69 -2.94 11.73
N ASP A 152 16.60 -3.66 11.63
CA ASP A 152 15.31 -3.20 12.11
C ASP A 152 15.39 -2.87 13.60
N ALA A 153 15.10 -1.61 13.94
CA ALA A 153 15.08 -1.13 15.32
C ALA A 153 13.78 -1.46 16.05
N GLY A 154 12.79 -1.99 15.34
CA GLY A 154 11.48 -2.38 15.89
C GLY A 154 11.63 -3.46 16.97
N ARG A 155 10.89 -3.28 18.05
CA ARG A 155 10.71 -4.31 19.09
C ARG A 155 9.37 -4.96 18.85
N TYR A 156 9.39 -6.27 18.59
CA TYR A 156 8.19 -7.05 18.30
C TYR A 156 7.92 -7.99 19.47
N GLU A 157 6.73 -7.93 20.01
CA GLU A 157 6.24 -8.90 20.97
C GLU A 157 5.68 -10.11 20.24
N ARG A 158 5.91 -11.28 20.80
CA ARG A 158 5.30 -12.53 20.34
C ARG A 158 4.29 -12.97 21.37
N VAL A 159 3.02 -12.89 21.02
CA VAL A 159 1.93 -13.28 21.89
C VAL A 159 1.21 -14.45 21.25
N ASN A 160 0.94 -15.51 22.05
CA ASN A 160 0.11 -16.62 21.62
C ASN A 160 -1.33 -16.33 22.04
N HIS A 161 -2.22 -16.29 21.07
CA HIS A 161 -3.65 -16.18 21.28
C HIS A 161 -4.32 -17.51 20.94
N HIS A 162 -5.30 -17.88 21.77
CA HIS A 162 -6.17 -19.02 21.53
C HIS A 162 -7.57 -18.51 21.25
N THR A 163 -8.18 -18.98 20.19
CA THR A 163 -9.54 -18.62 19.78
C THR A 163 -10.15 -19.79 19.02
N ASP A 164 -11.47 -19.94 19.10
CA ASP A 164 -12.18 -20.96 18.33
C ASP A 164 -12.29 -20.58 16.86
N VAL A 165 -12.48 -19.30 16.59
CA VAL A 165 -12.62 -18.77 15.22
C VAL A 165 -11.74 -17.55 15.04
N LEU A 166 -10.89 -17.60 14.01
CA LEU A 166 -10.09 -16.46 13.57
C LEU A 166 -10.68 -15.89 12.26
N ILE A 167 -11.07 -14.62 12.29
CA ILE A 167 -11.50 -13.87 11.10
C ILE A 167 -10.35 -12.97 10.67
N VAL A 168 -9.85 -13.17 9.45
CA VAL A 168 -8.79 -12.36 8.87
C VAL A 168 -9.40 -11.38 7.88
N GLY A 169 -9.36 -10.10 8.23
CA GLY A 169 -9.94 -8.99 7.49
C GLY A 169 -11.29 -8.54 8.06
N ALA A 170 -11.36 -7.29 8.50
CA ALA A 170 -12.57 -6.64 9.00
C ALA A 170 -13.30 -5.82 7.90
N GLY A 171 -13.22 -6.26 6.64
CA GLY A 171 -14.05 -5.76 5.57
C GLY A 171 -15.52 -6.16 5.75
N PRO A 172 -16.45 -5.81 4.83
CA PRO A 172 -17.87 -6.08 5.00
C PRO A 172 -18.19 -7.54 5.29
N THR A 173 -17.50 -8.47 4.65
CA THR A 173 -17.67 -9.91 4.87
C THR A 173 -17.21 -10.32 6.26
N GLY A 174 -16.04 -9.84 6.71
CA GLY A 174 -15.52 -10.16 8.05
C GLY A 174 -16.40 -9.58 9.16
N VAL A 175 -16.93 -8.38 8.96
CA VAL A 175 -17.89 -7.75 9.89
C VAL A 175 -19.17 -8.58 10.00
N GLN A 176 -19.72 -9.06 8.88
CA GLN A 176 -20.91 -9.93 8.92
C GLN A 176 -20.62 -11.31 9.54
N ALA A 177 -19.44 -11.88 9.30
CA ALA A 177 -19.02 -13.11 9.95
C ALA A 177 -18.89 -12.94 11.48
N ALA A 178 -18.25 -11.84 11.92
CA ALA A 178 -18.14 -11.50 13.33
C ALA A 178 -19.52 -11.31 13.99
N LYS A 179 -20.44 -10.63 13.28
CA LYS A 179 -21.81 -10.44 13.74
C LYS A 179 -22.57 -11.76 13.89
N ALA A 180 -22.45 -12.67 12.92
CA ALA A 180 -23.09 -13.97 12.96
C ALA A 180 -22.58 -14.84 14.13
N LEU A 181 -21.30 -14.72 14.47
CA LEU A 181 -20.67 -15.47 15.55
C LEU A 181 -20.80 -14.80 16.93
N ALA A 182 -21.16 -13.53 16.99
CA ALA A 182 -21.25 -12.77 18.25
C ALA A 182 -22.30 -13.32 19.22
N GLU A 183 -23.31 -14.03 18.71
CA GLU A 183 -24.37 -14.67 19.52
C GLU A 183 -24.05 -16.13 19.85
N SER A 184 -22.88 -16.64 19.43
CA SER A 184 -22.44 -18.00 19.73
C SER A 184 -21.68 -18.06 21.05
N ASP A 185 -21.38 -19.27 21.50
CA ASP A 185 -20.51 -19.58 22.64
C ASP A 185 -19.02 -19.69 22.26
N ARG A 186 -18.67 -19.33 21.01
CA ARG A 186 -17.32 -19.43 20.48
C ARG A 186 -16.52 -18.16 20.75
N ASP A 187 -15.26 -18.34 21.10
CA ASP A 187 -14.30 -17.22 21.13
C ASP A 187 -13.89 -16.84 19.72
N VAL A 188 -14.14 -15.60 19.37
CA VAL A 188 -13.91 -15.06 18.01
C VAL A 188 -12.86 -13.96 18.06
N MET A 189 -11.81 -14.11 17.26
CA MET A 189 -10.81 -13.06 17.07
C MET A 189 -10.93 -12.49 15.65
N VAL A 190 -11.00 -11.15 15.56
CA VAL A 190 -11.00 -10.43 14.27
C VAL A 190 -9.70 -9.64 14.15
N ILE A 191 -8.93 -9.91 13.11
CA ILE A 191 -7.69 -9.17 12.82
C ILE A 191 -7.79 -8.47 11.49
N ASP A 192 -7.28 -7.24 11.42
CA ASP A 192 -7.19 -6.47 10.19
C ASP A 192 -5.84 -5.73 10.11
N MET A 193 -5.37 -5.48 8.90
CA MET A 193 -4.16 -4.69 8.67
C MET A 193 -4.40 -3.19 8.83
N GLN A 194 -5.66 -2.73 8.79
CA GLN A 194 -6.04 -1.34 8.94
C GLN A 194 -6.51 -1.04 10.36
N ALA A 195 -6.34 0.21 10.79
CA ALA A 195 -6.74 0.66 12.12
C ALA A 195 -8.27 0.69 12.33
N SER A 196 -9.04 0.68 11.26
CA SER A 196 -10.50 0.75 11.29
C SER A 196 -11.12 -0.35 10.45
N PRO A 197 -12.19 -0.99 10.93
CA PRO A 197 -12.92 -1.97 10.14
C PRO A 197 -13.63 -1.30 8.97
N GLY A 198 -13.88 -2.06 7.90
CA GLY A 198 -14.64 -1.59 6.75
C GLY A 198 -14.01 -1.90 5.41
N GLY A 199 -12.69 -2.05 5.35
CA GLY A 199 -11.99 -2.34 4.11
C GLY A 199 -12.34 -1.32 3.03
N HIS A 200 -12.72 -1.76 1.83
CA HIS A 200 -13.03 -0.87 0.71
C HIS A 200 -14.25 0.05 0.95
N LEU A 201 -15.13 -0.27 1.88
CA LEU A 201 -16.29 0.60 2.20
C LEU A 201 -15.87 1.95 2.80
N LEU A 202 -14.66 2.06 3.34
CA LEU A 202 -14.17 3.31 3.93
C LEU A 202 -13.84 4.38 2.88
N PHE A 203 -13.59 3.97 1.62
CA PHE A 203 -13.15 4.87 0.56
C PHE A 203 -13.96 4.75 -0.74
N HIS A 204 -14.87 3.80 -0.84
CA HIS A 204 -15.82 3.69 -1.95
C HIS A 204 -17.11 4.45 -1.66
N SER A 205 -17.56 5.21 -2.64
CA SER A 205 -18.87 5.90 -2.58
C SER A 205 -20.00 4.89 -2.86
N CYS A 206 -20.20 3.93 -1.96
CA CYS A 206 -21.31 2.99 -2.05
C CYS A 206 -22.30 3.20 -0.91
N GLN A 207 -23.53 2.81 -1.15
CA GLN A 207 -24.60 2.79 -0.14
C GLN A 207 -24.99 1.34 0.14
N ILE A 208 -25.20 1.03 1.43
CA ILE A 208 -25.76 -0.24 1.90
C ILE A 208 -26.94 0.13 2.78
N ASP A 209 -28.11 -0.45 2.52
CA ASP A 209 -29.36 -0.15 3.23
C ASP A 209 -29.66 1.36 3.31
N SER A 210 -29.43 2.07 2.19
CA SER A 210 -29.66 3.53 2.05
C SER A 210 -28.76 4.43 2.90
N GLN A 211 -27.66 3.91 3.46
CA GLN A 211 -26.68 4.69 4.21
C GLN A 211 -25.27 4.54 3.60
N PRO A 212 -24.36 5.51 3.79
CA PRO A 212 -22.98 5.39 3.35
C PRO A 212 -22.31 4.12 3.90
N GLY A 213 -21.52 3.44 3.06
CA GLY A 213 -20.88 2.18 3.45
C GLY A 213 -20.01 2.27 4.71
N ALA A 214 -19.32 3.39 4.92
CA ALA A 214 -18.53 3.64 6.13
C ALA A 214 -19.40 3.72 7.40
N ASP A 215 -20.57 4.36 7.31
CA ASP A 215 -21.50 4.48 8.44
C ASP A 215 -22.13 3.12 8.75
N TRP A 216 -22.50 2.38 7.71
CA TRP A 216 -23.01 1.01 7.84
C TRP A 216 -22.02 0.10 8.58
N VAL A 217 -20.74 0.11 8.18
CA VAL A 217 -19.70 -0.69 8.86
C VAL A 217 -19.57 -0.30 10.32
N SER A 218 -19.52 0.99 10.62
CA SER A 218 -19.37 1.48 11.99
C SER A 218 -20.49 0.99 12.89
N GLN A 219 -21.74 1.01 12.39
CA GLN A 219 -22.90 0.52 13.11
C GLN A 219 -22.90 -1.00 13.26
N GLU A 220 -22.63 -1.73 12.19
CA GLU A 220 -22.65 -3.19 12.20
C GLU A 220 -21.52 -3.80 13.02
N PHE A 221 -20.33 -3.20 13.02
CA PHE A 221 -19.20 -3.69 13.82
C PHE A 221 -19.31 -3.33 15.31
N ALA A 222 -20.03 -2.28 15.67
CA ALA A 222 -20.27 -1.92 17.07
C ALA A 222 -20.97 -3.04 17.85
N LYS A 223 -21.86 -3.79 17.21
CA LYS A 223 -22.61 -4.89 17.82
C LYS A 223 -21.71 -6.06 18.25
N PRO A 224 -20.94 -6.70 17.36
CA PRO A 224 -20.02 -7.77 17.76
C PRO A 224 -18.93 -7.27 18.71
N ARG A 225 -18.37 -6.09 18.51
CA ARG A 225 -17.35 -5.50 19.38
C ARG A 225 -17.80 -5.33 20.84
N ALA A 226 -19.09 -5.17 21.07
CA ALA A 226 -19.65 -5.07 22.43
C ALA A 226 -19.78 -6.43 23.15
N ARG A 227 -19.58 -7.53 22.44
CA ARG A 227 -19.67 -8.88 23.01
C ARG A 227 -18.33 -9.31 23.61
N LYS A 228 -18.39 -10.02 24.74
CA LYS A 228 -17.19 -10.49 25.46
C LYS A 228 -16.41 -11.55 24.71
N ASN A 229 -17.08 -12.31 23.87
CA ASN A 229 -16.49 -13.39 23.08
C ASN A 229 -15.90 -12.91 21.72
N VAL A 230 -15.94 -11.61 21.41
CA VAL A 230 -15.35 -11.04 20.19
C VAL A 230 -14.23 -10.06 20.54
N THR A 231 -13.03 -10.34 20.06
CA THR A 231 -11.81 -9.54 20.29
C THR A 231 -11.25 -9.02 18.96
#